data_33f2ee6cb147362a283b345b46f41de4
#
_entry.id   33f2ee6cb147362a283b345b46f41de4
#
_cell.length_a   1.000
_cell.length_b   1.000
_cell.length_c   1.000
_cell.angle_alpha   90.00
_cell.angle_beta   90.00
_cell.angle_gamma   90.00
#
_symmetry.space_group_name_H-M   'P 1'
#
loop_
_entity.id
_entity.type
_entity.pdbx_description
1 polymer ?
#
loop_
_entity_poly.entity_id
_entity_poly.type
_entity_poly.pdbx_seq_one_letter_code
_entity_poly.pdbx_strand_id
1 'polypeptide(L)'
;VQVNLGYRVQFNNAIGPYKGGIRFHASVNLSILKFLGFEQTFKNALTTLPMGGGKGGSDFSPRGKSDAEIMRFCQAFMLELWRHVGPDMDVPAGDIGVGGREVGYMFGMYKKLTREFTGTFTGKGLEFGGSLIRPEATGFGGLYFVNQMLKAKGIDIKGKTVAVSGFGNVAWGAVTKATELGAKVVTISGPDGYIYDPDGVSGDKIDYMLELRASGNDIVAPVSYTHLRAHE
;
A
#
# COMPACT_ATOMS: atom_id res chain seq x y z
N VAL A 1 29.97 2.33 -2.94
CA VAL A 1 28.97 3.11 -3.71
C VAL A 1 28.03 2.12 -4.35
N GLN A 2 26.72 2.29 -4.12
CA GLN A 2 25.68 1.52 -4.79
C GLN A 2 24.96 2.44 -5.79
N VAL A 3 24.78 1.98 -7.01
CA VAL A 3 24.03 2.69 -8.05
C VAL A 3 22.70 1.98 -8.25
N ASN A 4 21.62 2.76 -8.22
CA ASN A 4 20.27 2.27 -8.48
C ASN A 4 19.61 3.11 -9.58
N LEU A 5 18.73 2.50 -10.36
CA LEU A 5 17.94 3.20 -11.34
C LEU A 5 16.62 3.66 -10.72
N GLY A 6 16.29 4.92 -10.93
CA GLY A 6 15.04 5.52 -10.48
C GLY A 6 14.24 6.10 -11.64
N TYR A 7 12.92 6.10 -11.52
CA TYR A 7 12.00 6.57 -12.54
C TYR A 7 10.80 7.30 -11.93
N ARG A 8 10.27 8.29 -12.64
CA ARG A 8 8.95 8.85 -12.41
C ARG A 8 8.20 8.92 -13.73
N VAL A 9 7.11 8.18 -13.83
CA VAL A 9 6.21 8.17 -14.98
C VAL A 9 5.05 9.09 -14.68
N GLN A 10 5.01 10.22 -15.34
CA GLN A 10 3.90 11.17 -15.38
C GLN A 10 2.99 10.75 -16.54
N PHE A 11 2.01 9.88 -16.22
CA PHE A 11 1.29 9.15 -17.26
C PHE A 11 0.17 9.97 -17.91
N ASN A 12 -0.68 10.60 -17.10
CA ASN A 12 -1.80 11.41 -17.59
C ASN A 12 -2.19 12.49 -16.57
N ASN A 13 -2.39 13.72 -17.03
CA ASN A 13 -2.84 14.85 -16.22
C ASN A 13 -4.04 15.58 -16.80
N ALA A 14 -4.83 14.93 -17.65
CA ALA A 14 -5.96 15.55 -18.34
C ALA A 14 -7.03 16.10 -17.40
N ILE A 15 -7.19 15.49 -16.22
CA ILE A 15 -8.21 15.87 -15.22
C ILE A 15 -7.63 16.41 -13.92
N GLY A 16 -6.32 16.54 -13.81
CA GLY A 16 -5.66 17.07 -12.61
C GLY A 16 -4.19 16.68 -12.52
N PRO A 17 -3.48 17.11 -11.46
CA PRO A 17 -2.08 16.81 -11.24
C PRO A 17 -1.80 15.31 -11.29
N TYR A 18 -0.60 14.95 -11.77
CA TYR A 18 -0.17 13.55 -11.69
C TYR A 18 -0.20 13.08 -10.24
N LYS A 19 -0.74 11.89 -9.99
CA LYS A 19 -0.89 11.33 -8.65
C LYS A 19 -0.61 9.84 -8.67
N GLY A 20 0.25 9.37 -7.76
CA GLY A 20 0.50 7.96 -7.59
C GLY A 20 1.77 7.66 -6.81
N GLY A 21 1.88 6.41 -6.33
CA GLY A 21 2.93 5.97 -5.42
C GLY A 21 4.33 5.91 -6.00
N ILE A 22 5.29 5.78 -5.10
CA ILE A 22 6.69 5.43 -5.38
C ILE A 22 6.93 4.04 -4.81
N ARG A 23 7.49 3.13 -5.64
CA ARG A 23 7.80 1.75 -5.27
C ARG A 23 9.30 1.54 -5.15
N PHE A 24 9.76 0.99 -4.03
CA PHE A 24 11.14 0.54 -3.85
C PHE A 24 11.17 -0.98 -3.76
N HIS A 25 11.59 -1.61 -4.86
CA HIS A 25 11.66 -3.06 -4.95
C HIS A 25 12.62 -3.46 -6.08
N ALA A 26 13.40 -4.52 -5.87
CA ALA A 26 14.40 -4.99 -6.84
C ALA A 26 13.86 -5.28 -8.24
N SER A 27 12.57 -5.60 -8.37
CA SER A 27 11.94 -5.85 -9.67
C SER A 27 11.52 -4.60 -10.44
N VAL A 28 11.65 -3.40 -9.86
CA VAL A 28 11.21 -2.16 -10.49
C VAL A 28 11.99 -1.90 -11.77
N ASN A 29 11.26 -1.64 -12.83
CA ASN A 29 11.78 -1.19 -14.11
C ASN A 29 10.77 -0.25 -14.79
N LEU A 30 11.20 0.39 -15.86
CA LEU A 30 10.37 1.40 -16.56
C LEU A 30 9.06 0.82 -17.10
N SER A 31 9.06 -0.43 -17.60
CA SER A 31 7.86 -1.07 -18.15
C SER A 31 6.80 -1.28 -17.08
N ILE A 32 7.20 -1.80 -15.91
CA ILE A 32 6.31 -1.97 -14.76
C ILE A 32 5.72 -0.63 -14.33
N LEU A 33 6.53 0.42 -14.24
CA LEU A 33 6.05 1.73 -13.81
C LEU A 33 5.12 2.41 -14.82
N LYS A 34 5.32 2.20 -16.13
CA LYS A 34 4.38 2.63 -17.16
C LYS A 34 3.03 1.94 -17.00
N PHE A 35 3.02 0.63 -16.82
CA PHE A 35 1.80 -0.14 -16.57
C PHE A 35 1.08 0.34 -15.30
N LEU A 36 1.80 0.49 -14.20
CA LEU A 36 1.24 0.98 -12.95
C LEU A 36 0.74 2.43 -13.04
N GLY A 37 1.38 3.27 -13.84
CA GLY A 37 0.91 4.64 -14.12
C GLY A 37 -0.40 4.65 -14.91
N PHE A 38 -0.54 3.74 -15.86
CA PHE A 38 -1.79 3.50 -16.58
C PHE A 38 -2.91 3.07 -15.61
N GLU A 39 -2.70 2.04 -14.80
CA GLU A 39 -3.68 1.60 -13.80
C GLU A 39 -4.05 2.73 -12.83
N GLN A 40 -3.07 3.49 -12.36
CA GLN A 40 -3.27 4.61 -11.45
C GLN A 40 -4.17 5.70 -12.06
N THR A 41 -4.07 5.94 -13.35
CA THR A 41 -4.92 6.91 -14.06
C THR A 41 -6.40 6.53 -13.94
N PHE A 42 -6.74 5.29 -14.22
CA PHE A 42 -8.12 4.81 -14.07
C PHE A 42 -8.58 4.76 -12.61
N LYS A 43 -7.72 4.29 -11.71
CA LYS A 43 -8.00 4.29 -10.28
C LYS A 43 -8.39 5.67 -9.78
N ASN A 44 -7.64 6.71 -10.16
CA ASN A 44 -7.89 8.09 -9.74
C ASN A 44 -9.14 8.66 -10.42
N ALA A 45 -9.31 8.45 -11.72
CA ALA A 45 -10.48 8.93 -12.47
C ALA A 45 -11.80 8.39 -11.89
N LEU A 46 -11.83 7.13 -11.48
CA LEU A 46 -13.01 6.49 -10.87
C LEU A 46 -13.39 7.06 -9.49
N THR A 47 -12.50 7.81 -8.85
CA THR A 47 -12.85 8.54 -7.60
C THR A 47 -13.70 9.78 -7.85
N THR A 48 -13.83 10.24 -9.10
CA THR A 48 -14.44 11.51 -9.51
C THR A 48 -13.69 12.77 -9.05
N LEU A 49 -12.54 12.62 -8.38
CA LEU A 49 -11.70 13.73 -7.95
C LEU A 49 -10.75 14.19 -9.07
N PRO A 50 -10.34 15.47 -9.08
CA PRO A 50 -9.47 16.01 -10.13
C PRO A 50 -8.02 15.58 -9.94
N MET A 51 -7.72 14.32 -10.18
CA MET A 51 -6.41 13.70 -10.05
C MET A 51 -6.05 12.93 -11.30
N GLY A 52 -4.91 13.23 -11.87
CA GLY A 52 -4.28 12.47 -12.94
C GLY A 52 -3.63 11.18 -12.44
N GLY A 53 -2.84 10.55 -13.27
CA GLY A 53 -2.13 9.30 -12.94
C GLY A 53 -0.62 9.42 -13.12
N GLY A 54 0.12 8.91 -12.16
CA GLY A 54 1.57 8.81 -12.21
C GLY A 54 2.07 7.66 -11.34
N LYS A 55 3.29 7.20 -11.59
CA LYS A 55 3.95 6.16 -10.81
C LYS A 55 5.46 6.36 -10.83
N GLY A 56 6.09 6.16 -9.69
CA GLY A 56 7.54 6.22 -9.59
C GLY A 56 8.12 5.01 -8.89
N GLY A 57 9.43 4.93 -8.87
CA GLY A 57 10.11 3.88 -8.12
C GLY A 57 11.57 3.73 -8.50
N SER A 58 12.21 2.79 -7.80
CA SER A 58 13.59 2.40 -8.03
C SER A 58 13.76 0.90 -7.80
N ASP A 59 14.76 0.31 -8.44
CA ASP A 59 15.23 -1.06 -8.17
C ASP A 59 15.94 -1.21 -6.81
N PHE A 60 16.03 -0.15 -6.04
CA PHE A 60 16.46 -0.20 -4.64
C PHE A 60 15.52 -1.06 -3.80
N SER A 61 16.06 -2.00 -3.04
CA SER A 61 15.30 -2.79 -2.06
C SER A 61 15.60 -2.32 -0.64
N PRO A 62 14.59 -1.89 0.13
CA PRO A 62 14.79 -1.49 1.53
C PRO A 62 14.97 -2.70 2.47
N ARG A 63 14.70 -3.93 2.01
CA ARG A 63 14.82 -5.13 2.84
C ARG A 63 16.26 -5.33 3.32
N GLY A 64 16.42 -5.54 4.62
CA GLY A 64 17.73 -5.75 5.25
C GLY A 64 18.62 -4.51 5.32
N LYS A 65 18.07 -3.33 5.01
CA LYS A 65 18.75 -2.04 5.14
C LYS A 65 18.38 -1.37 6.46
N SER A 66 19.36 -0.68 7.04
CA SER A 66 19.14 0.18 8.19
C SER A 66 18.35 1.44 7.83
N ASP A 67 17.70 2.06 8.81
CA ASP A 67 17.00 3.32 8.63
C ASP A 67 17.87 4.42 8.04
N ALA A 68 19.13 4.47 8.46
CA ALA A 68 20.11 5.43 7.94
C ALA A 68 20.45 5.20 6.46
N GLU A 69 20.54 3.95 6.02
CA GLU A 69 20.75 3.62 4.60
C GLU A 69 19.53 4.01 3.77
N ILE A 70 18.32 3.67 4.24
CA ILE A 70 17.06 4.01 3.58
C ILE A 70 16.90 5.53 3.50
N MET A 71 17.18 6.26 4.59
CA MET A 71 17.11 7.72 4.61
C MET A 71 18.07 8.34 3.57
N ARG A 72 19.34 7.89 3.52
CA ARG A 72 20.30 8.38 2.52
C ARG A 72 19.85 8.12 1.09
N PHE A 73 19.26 6.93 0.85
CA PHE A 73 18.70 6.63 -0.46
C PHE A 73 17.53 7.54 -0.81
N CYS A 74 16.56 7.73 0.09
CA CYS A 74 15.44 8.64 -0.11
C CYS A 74 15.89 10.07 -0.39
N GLN A 75 16.91 10.54 0.32
CA GLN A 75 17.48 11.87 0.10
C GLN A 75 18.14 11.97 -1.28
N ALA A 76 18.94 10.98 -1.67
CA ALA A 76 19.57 10.94 -2.99
C ALA A 76 18.53 10.87 -4.13
N PHE A 77 17.49 10.05 -3.97
CA PHE A 77 16.39 9.93 -4.91
C PHE A 77 15.65 11.28 -5.10
N MET A 78 15.45 12.02 -4.00
CA MET A 78 14.80 13.33 -4.05
C MET A 78 15.68 14.42 -4.65
N LEU A 79 17.02 14.35 -4.59
CA LEU A 79 17.91 15.29 -5.28
C LEU A 79 17.65 15.33 -6.78
N GLU A 80 17.26 14.21 -7.37
CA GLU A 80 16.91 14.12 -8.78
C GLU A 80 15.42 14.40 -9.04
N LEU A 81 14.53 13.97 -8.15
CA LEU A 81 13.09 13.99 -8.37
C LEU A 81 12.44 15.35 -8.07
N TRP A 82 12.96 16.15 -7.15
CA TRP A 82 12.26 17.30 -6.56
C TRP A 82 11.76 18.34 -7.59
N ARG A 83 12.45 18.51 -8.71
CA ARG A 83 12.07 19.45 -9.78
C ARG A 83 10.83 19.02 -10.56
N HIS A 84 10.45 17.75 -10.44
CA HIS A 84 9.38 17.12 -11.20
C HIS A 84 8.13 16.86 -10.39
N VAL A 85 8.13 17.21 -9.10
CA VAL A 85 7.01 17.01 -8.18
C VAL A 85 6.62 18.32 -7.51
N GLY A 86 5.38 18.40 -7.07
CA GLY A 86 4.84 19.59 -6.43
C GLY A 86 3.34 19.43 -6.18
N PRO A 87 2.74 20.30 -5.33
CA PRO A 87 1.34 20.16 -4.92
C PRO A 87 0.34 20.24 -6.09
N ASP A 88 0.67 20.99 -7.11
CA ASP A 88 -0.21 21.27 -8.25
C ASP A 88 0.26 20.61 -9.57
N MET A 89 1.40 19.89 -9.53
CA MET A 89 1.97 19.26 -10.72
C MET A 89 1.96 17.73 -10.61
N ASP A 90 2.60 17.21 -9.60
CA ASP A 90 2.75 15.76 -9.39
C ASP A 90 2.89 15.46 -7.89
N VAL A 91 1.94 14.75 -7.34
CA VAL A 91 1.87 14.44 -5.91
C VAL A 91 2.14 12.95 -5.69
N PRO A 92 3.37 12.57 -5.33
CA PRO A 92 3.71 11.19 -5.00
C PRO A 92 3.03 10.68 -3.72
N ALA A 93 3.08 9.36 -3.53
CA ALA A 93 2.60 8.67 -2.34
C ALA A 93 3.46 7.44 -2.05
N GLY A 94 3.11 6.70 -1.01
CA GLY A 94 3.69 5.38 -0.73
C GLY A 94 3.17 4.29 -1.68
N ASP A 95 3.93 3.20 -1.77
CA ASP A 95 3.62 1.95 -2.45
C ASP A 95 4.51 0.83 -1.86
N ILE A 96 4.67 -0.31 -2.51
CA ILE A 96 5.55 -1.39 -2.03
C ILE A 96 6.95 -0.85 -1.70
N GLY A 97 7.42 -1.13 -0.48
CA GLY A 97 8.72 -0.69 0.02
C GLY A 97 8.81 0.80 0.37
N VAL A 98 7.70 1.54 0.32
CA VAL A 98 7.62 2.96 0.67
C VAL A 98 6.41 3.19 1.58
N GLY A 99 6.66 3.27 2.86
CA GLY A 99 5.68 3.60 3.89
C GLY A 99 5.82 5.05 4.37
N GLY A 100 5.19 5.34 5.51
CA GLY A 100 5.23 6.68 6.14
C GLY A 100 6.64 7.15 6.46
N ARG A 101 7.55 6.24 6.85
CA ARG A 101 8.97 6.53 7.11
C ARG A 101 9.68 7.05 5.86
N GLU A 102 9.60 6.33 4.75
CA GLU A 102 10.22 6.70 3.48
C GLU A 102 9.61 7.99 2.92
N VAL A 103 8.30 8.13 3.00
CA VAL A 103 7.59 9.37 2.62
C VAL A 103 8.08 10.54 3.46
N GLY A 104 8.26 10.35 4.77
CA GLY A 104 8.82 11.37 5.67
C GLY A 104 10.24 11.79 5.27
N TYR A 105 11.12 10.84 4.95
CA TYR A 105 12.47 11.14 4.50
C TYR A 105 12.50 11.90 3.17
N MET A 106 11.65 11.51 2.21
CA MET A 106 11.55 12.20 0.92
C MET A 106 10.95 13.60 1.08
N PHE A 107 9.89 13.75 1.87
CA PHE A 107 9.29 15.06 2.13
C PHE A 107 10.25 16.01 2.86
N GLY A 108 10.98 15.53 3.85
CA GLY A 108 11.99 16.32 4.56
C GLY A 108 13.07 16.86 3.61
N MET A 109 13.53 16.04 2.65
CA MET A 109 14.47 16.47 1.64
C MET A 109 13.84 17.45 0.64
N TYR A 110 12.61 17.20 0.19
CA TYR A 110 11.86 18.12 -0.67
C TYR A 110 11.75 19.51 -0.01
N LYS A 111 11.27 19.56 1.25
CA LYS A 111 11.19 20.78 2.04
C LYS A 111 12.52 21.52 2.15
N LYS A 112 13.63 20.77 2.34
CA LYS A 112 14.97 21.35 2.41
C LYS A 112 15.39 22.02 1.10
N LEU A 113 15.05 21.41 -0.05
CA LEU A 113 15.42 21.90 -1.37
C LEU A 113 14.57 23.06 -1.85
N THR A 114 13.24 22.97 -1.64
CA THR A 114 12.28 23.99 -2.09
C THR A 114 12.11 25.13 -1.08
N ARG A 115 12.39 24.91 0.20
CA ARG A 115 12.07 25.79 1.34
C ARG A 115 10.56 25.99 1.52
N GLU A 116 9.75 25.05 1.07
CA GLU A 116 8.29 25.10 1.13
C GLU A 116 7.74 23.97 1.97
N PHE A 117 6.67 24.26 2.72
CA PHE A 117 5.87 23.27 3.45
C PHE A 117 4.51 23.12 2.77
N THR A 118 4.47 22.32 1.71
CA THR A 118 3.32 22.21 0.82
C THR A 118 2.66 20.84 0.84
N GLY A 119 1.54 20.70 0.14
CA GLY A 119 0.80 19.44 -0.03
C GLY A 119 1.48 18.40 -0.94
N THR A 120 2.78 18.52 -1.20
CA THR A 120 3.54 17.50 -1.92
C THR A 120 3.67 16.26 -1.06
N PHE A 121 3.49 15.08 -1.65
CA PHE A 121 3.36 13.77 -1.02
C PHE A 121 2.08 13.58 -0.19
N THR A 122 1.42 12.45 -0.38
CA THR A 122 0.41 11.91 0.55
C THR A 122 0.99 10.71 1.33
N GLY A 123 0.40 10.42 2.49
CA GLY A 123 0.94 9.40 3.39
C GLY A 123 2.01 9.92 4.35
N LYS A 124 2.13 11.23 4.48
CA LYS A 124 2.98 11.89 5.50
C LYS A 124 2.41 11.69 6.90
N GLY A 125 3.28 11.69 7.91
CA GLY A 125 2.87 11.83 9.30
C GLY A 125 2.15 13.17 9.57
N LEU A 126 1.40 13.24 10.67
CA LEU A 126 0.65 14.45 11.07
C LEU A 126 1.58 15.65 11.25
N GLU A 127 2.79 15.42 11.76
CA GLU A 127 3.85 16.41 11.98
C GLU A 127 4.34 17.07 10.68
N PHE A 128 4.08 16.43 9.54
CA PHE A 128 4.43 16.94 8.20
C PHE A 128 3.19 17.43 7.43
N GLY A 129 2.10 17.71 8.12
CA GLY A 129 0.84 18.16 7.50
C GLY A 129 0.07 17.03 6.82
N GLY A 130 0.31 15.79 7.22
CA GLY A 130 -0.43 14.62 6.75
C GLY A 130 -1.81 14.51 7.41
N SER A 131 -2.63 13.61 6.89
CA SER A 131 -3.93 13.26 7.46
C SER A 131 -3.84 11.98 8.28
N LEU A 132 -4.83 11.75 9.14
CA LEU A 132 -4.99 10.48 9.82
C LEU A 132 -5.11 9.35 8.79
N ILE A 133 -4.36 8.28 9.02
CA ILE A 133 -4.39 7.08 8.18
C ILE A 133 -5.41 6.08 8.71
N ARG A 134 -6.07 5.38 7.81
CA ARG A 134 -6.86 4.18 8.10
C ARG A 134 -6.27 3.01 7.32
N PRO A 135 -5.43 2.18 7.95
CA PRO A 135 -4.75 1.06 7.27
C PRO A 135 -5.72 0.10 6.59
N GLU A 136 -6.90 -0.09 7.16
CA GLU A 136 -7.97 -0.97 6.68
C GLU A 136 -8.73 -0.44 5.47
N ALA A 137 -8.63 0.85 5.14
CA ALA A 137 -9.51 1.52 4.18
C ALA A 137 -9.52 0.87 2.79
N THR A 138 -8.38 0.40 2.29
CA THR A 138 -8.30 -0.23 0.97
C THR A 138 -9.01 -1.59 0.96
N GLY A 139 -8.81 -2.41 2.00
CA GLY A 139 -9.51 -3.69 2.15
C GLY A 139 -11.02 -3.50 2.31
N PHE A 140 -11.44 -2.52 3.10
CA PHE A 140 -12.84 -2.16 3.27
C PHE A 140 -13.49 -1.75 1.94
N GLY A 141 -12.83 -0.87 1.18
CA GLY A 141 -13.31 -0.44 -0.14
C GLY A 141 -13.45 -1.61 -1.11
N GLY A 142 -12.51 -2.54 -1.12
CA GLY A 142 -12.58 -3.78 -1.90
C GLY A 142 -13.82 -4.60 -1.56
N LEU A 143 -14.10 -4.80 -0.28
CA LEU A 143 -15.27 -5.56 0.17
C LEU A 143 -16.60 -4.82 -0.08
N TYR A 144 -16.63 -3.50 0.03
CA TYR A 144 -17.81 -2.73 -0.38
C TYR A 144 -18.11 -2.93 -1.86
N PHE A 145 -17.09 -2.89 -2.71
CA PHE A 145 -17.24 -3.12 -4.14
C PHE A 145 -17.74 -4.55 -4.43
N VAL A 146 -17.12 -5.58 -3.83
CA VAL A 146 -17.54 -6.98 -3.94
C VAL A 146 -18.99 -7.14 -3.52
N ASN A 147 -19.41 -6.54 -2.41
CA ASN A 147 -20.79 -6.60 -1.93
C ASN A 147 -21.78 -5.98 -2.93
N GLN A 148 -21.43 -4.86 -3.58
CA GLN A 148 -22.26 -4.28 -4.63
C GLN A 148 -22.33 -5.17 -5.88
N MET A 149 -21.21 -5.79 -6.28
CA MET A 149 -21.21 -6.76 -7.39
C MET A 149 -22.11 -7.96 -7.11
N LEU A 150 -22.08 -8.50 -5.89
CA LEU A 150 -22.93 -9.61 -5.47
C LEU A 150 -24.41 -9.22 -5.46
N LYS A 151 -24.75 -8.06 -4.87
CA LYS A 151 -26.09 -7.51 -4.86
C LYS A 151 -26.68 -7.33 -6.27
N ALA A 152 -25.89 -6.85 -7.22
CA ALA A 152 -26.29 -6.71 -8.60
C ALA A 152 -26.64 -8.05 -9.26
N LYS A 153 -26.17 -9.16 -8.70
CA LYS A 153 -26.49 -10.53 -9.11
C LYS A 153 -27.54 -11.21 -8.23
N GLY A 154 -28.15 -10.49 -7.29
CA GLY A 154 -29.09 -11.06 -6.33
C GLY A 154 -28.48 -12.00 -5.29
N ILE A 155 -27.18 -11.89 -5.05
CA ILE A 155 -26.42 -12.73 -4.12
C ILE A 155 -26.12 -11.94 -2.85
N ASP A 156 -26.37 -12.55 -1.69
CA ASP A 156 -25.94 -11.99 -0.40
C ASP A 156 -24.54 -12.53 -0.05
N ILE A 157 -23.68 -11.66 0.45
CA ILE A 157 -22.36 -12.03 0.97
C ILE A 157 -22.44 -12.79 2.29
N LYS A 158 -23.50 -12.58 3.06
CA LYS A 158 -23.73 -13.24 4.34
C LYS A 158 -23.73 -14.77 4.18
N GLY A 159 -22.96 -15.45 5.02
CA GLY A 159 -22.81 -16.90 5.01
C GLY A 159 -21.93 -17.45 3.88
N LYS A 160 -21.33 -16.59 3.04
CA LYS A 160 -20.38 -17.05 2.01
C LYS A 160 -19.03 -17.34 2.61
N THR A 161 -18.35 -18.34 2.05
CA THR A 161 -16.95 -18.62 2.33
C THR A 161 -16.07 -17.73 1.46
N VAL A 162 -15.08 -17.06 2.09
CA VAL A 162 -14.17 -16.13 1.43
C VAL A 162 -12.73 -16.61 1.64
N ALA A 163 -11.99 -16.69 0.55
CA ALA A 163 -10.56 -16.90 0.58
C ALA A 163 -9.85 -15.56 0.36
N VAL A 164 -8.93 -15.20 1.26
CA VAL A 164 -8.11 -14.00 1.15
C VAL A 164 -6.66 -14.43 0.93
N SER A 165 -6.02 -13.87 -0.09
CA SER A 165 -4.59 -14.01 -0.33
C SER A 165 -3.88 -12.72 0.04
N GLY A 166 -2.86 -12.81 0.89
CA GLY A 166 -2.09 -11.68 1.39
C GLY A 166 -2.05 -11.62 2.91
N PHE A 167 -1.12 -10.80 3.44
CA PHE A 167 -0.90 -10.58 4.87
C PHE A 167 -0.68 -9.10 5.21
N GLY A 168 -0.86 -8.22 4.23
CA GLY A 168 -0.71 -6.77 4.38
C GLY A 168 -1.99 -6.08 4.87
N ASN A 169 -1.94 -4.76 5.02
CA ASN A 169 -3.07 -3.94 5.48
C ASN A 169 -4.35 -4.17 4.66
N VAL A 170 -4.20 -4.36 3.35
CA VAL A 170 -5.34 -4.61 2.45
C VAL A 170 -6.01 -5.94 2.79
N ALA A 171 -5.23 -7.01 2.99
CA ALA A 171 -5.75 -8.31 3.36
C ALA A 171 -6.47 -8.25 4.72
N TRP A 172 -5.87 -7.62 5.71
CA TRP A 172 -6.49 -7.46 7.03
C TRP A 172 -7.77 -6.65 7.00
N GLY A 173 -7.79 -5.54 6.27
CA GLY A 173 -9.03 -4.79 6.07
C GLY A 173 -10.10 -5.65 5.37
N ALA A 174 -9.71 -6.46 4.39
CA ALA A 174 -10.63 -7.36 3.70
C ALA A 174 -11.19 -8.43 4.65
N VAL A 175 -10.34 -9.08 5.47
CA VAL A 175 -10.76 -10.07 6.47
C VAL A 175 -11.76 -9.45 7.45
N THR A 176 -11.42 -8.32 8.05
CA THR A 176 -12.28 -7.63 9.02
C THR A 176 -13.64 -7.28 8.39
N LYS A 177 -13.65 -6.64 7.22
CA LYS A 177 -14.89 -6.22 6.58
C LYS A 177 -15.75 -7.40 6.08
N ALA A 178 -15.13 -8.44 5.54
CA ALA A 178 -15.87 -9.65 5.12
C ALA A 178 -16.58 -10.30 6.32
N THR A 179 -15.89 -10.39 7.46
CA THR A 179 -16.45 -10.93 8.71
C THR A 179 -17.59 -10.06 9.24
N GLU A 180 -17.43 -8.72 9.25
CA GLU A 180 -18.50 -7.79 9.64
C GLU A 180 -19.75 -7.91 8.75
N LEU A 181 -19.56 -8.18 7.46
CA LEU A 181 -20.65 -8.42 6.51
C LEU A 181 -21.27 -9.83 6.64
N GLY A 182 -20.80 -10.64 7.56
CA GLY A 182 -21.32 -11.97 7.85
C GLY A 182 -20.80 -13.09 6.95
N ALA A 183 -19.72 -12.84 6.19
CA ALA A 183 -19.01 -13.90 5.47
C ALA A 183 -18.04 -14.64 6.41
N LYS A 184 -17.64 -15.85 6.04
CA LYS A 184 -16.63 -16.62 6.74
C LYS A 184 -15.32 -16.61 5.94
N VAL A 185 -14.30 -15.93 6.46
CA VAL A 185 -12.96 -15.93 5.86
C VAL A 185 -12.19 -17.15 6.36
N VAL A 186 -11.70 -17.98 5.44
CA VAL A 186 -11.07 -19.26 5.77
C VAL A 186 -9.58 -19.31 5.44
N THR A 187 -9.06 -18.35 4.68
CA THR A 187 -7.62 -18.33 4.34
C THR A 187 -7.02 -16.96 4.50
N ILE A 188 -5.73 -16.96 4.80
CA ILE A 188 -4.83 -15.83 4.70
C ILE A 188 -3.46 -16.35 4.28
N SER A 189 -2.67 -15.58 3.54
CA SER A 189 -1.38 -16.05 3.04
C SER A 189 -0.30 -14.97 3.03
N GLY A 190 0.95 -15.37 3.25
CA GLY A 190 2.15 -14.55 3.14
C GLY A 190 3.15 -15.16 2.13
N PRO A 191 4.34 -14.57 2.00
CA PRO A 191 5.39 -15.10 1.12
C PRO A 191 5.92 -16.48 1.54
N ASP A 192 5.74 -16.84 2.80
CA ASP A 192 6.24 -18.05 3.47
C ASP A 192 5.19 -19.15 3.60
N GLY A 193 3.94 -18.90 3.18
CA GLY A 193 2.90 -19.90 3.22
C GLY A 193 1.48 -19.34 3.36
N TYR A 194 0.57 -20.20 3.70
CA TYR A 194 -0.84 -19.85 3.93
C TYR A 194 -1.38 -20.53 5.19
N ILE A 195 -2.43 -19.95 5.72
CA ILE A 195 -3.24 -20.53 6.79
C ILE A 195 -4.60 -20.89 6.19
N TYR A 196 -5.07 -22.08 6.52
CA TYR A 196 -6.45 -22.49 6.24
C TYR A 196 -7.15 -22.80 7.56
N ASP A 197 -8.16 -22.02 7.87
CA ASP A 197 -8.98 -22.19 9.07
C ASP A 197 -10.45 -22.42 8.67
N PRO A 198 -10.93 -23.67 8.70
CA PRO A 198 -12.30 -24.00 8.32
C PRO A 198 -13.34 -23.39 9.28
N ASP A 199 -12.96 -23.06 10.51
CA ASP A 199 -13.84 -22.44 11.50
C ASP A 199 -13.95 -20.92 11.29
N GLY A 200 -13.02 -20.34 10.53
CA GLY A 200 -12.98 -18.94 10.15
C GLY A 200 -11.96 -18.11 10.93
N VAL A 201 -11.35 -17.15 10.22
CA VAL A 201 -10.43 -16.15 10.78
C VAL A 201 -11.24 -14.97 11.27
N SER A 202 -11.59 -14.93 12.56
CA SER A 202 -12.43 -13.87 13.14
C SER A 202 -12.12 -13.64 14.63
N GLY A 203 -12.60 -12.53 15.19
CA GLY A 203 -12.44 -12.20 16.62
C GLY A 203 -10.97 -12.12 17.03
N ASP A 204 -10.64 -12.75 18.16
CA ASP A 204 -9.30 -12.75 18.77
C ASP A 204 -8.20 -13.20 17.80
N LYS A 205 -8.54 -14.01 16.79
CA LYS A 205 -7.57 -14.43 15.76
C LYS A 205 -7.12 -13.24 14.90
N ILE A 206 -8.04 -12.32 14.56
CA ILE A 206 -7.72 -11.10 13.84
C ILE A 206 -6.83 -10.20 14.69
N ASP A 207 -7.20 -10.00 15.96
CA ASP A 207 -6.47 -9.13 16.89
C ASP A 207 -5.03 -9.62 17.10
N TYR A 208 -4.87 -10.92 17.34
CA TYR A 208 -3.55 -11.55 17.45
C TYR A 208 -2.68 -11.35 16.20
N MET A 209 -3.27 -11.49 15.04
CA MET A 209 -2.54 -11.34 13.77
C MET A 209 -2.15 -9.88 13.49
N LEU A 210 -3.01 -8.93 13.87
CA LEU A 210 -2.68 -7.49 13.79
C LEU A 210 -1.54 -7.13 14.75
N GLU A 211 -1.52 -7.70 15.94
CA GLU A 211 -0.45 -7.52 16.93
C GLU A 211 0.87 -8.12 16.43
N LEU A 212 0.83 -9.35 15.89
CA LEU A 212 1.99 -10.00 15.26
C LEU A 212 2.58 -9.12 14.15
N ARG A 213 1.73 -8.57 13.30
CA ARG A 213 2.15 -7.64 12.26
C ARG A 213 2.77 -6.35 12.84
N ALA A 214 2.17 -5.76 13.85
CA ALA A 214 2.67 -4.55 14.50
C ALA A 214 4.06 -4.75 15.12
N SER A 215 4.36 -5.97 15.57
CA SER A 215 5.69 -6.34 16.08
C SER A 215 6.75 -6.56 14.99
N GLY A 216 6.40 -6.39 13.71
CA GLY A 216 7.31 -6.60 12.57
C GLY A 216 7.53 -8.07 12.19
N ASN A 217 6.75 -8.98 12.76
CA ASN A 217 6.80 -10.40 12.45
C ASN A 217 5.72 -10.75 11.43
N ASP A 218 5.92 -10.37 10.18
CA ASP A 218 5.00 -10.66 9.07
C ASP A 218 5.09 -12.12 8.58
N ILE A 219 5.31 -13.07 9.48
CA ILE A 219 5.52 -14.47 9.15
C ILE A 219 4.23 -15.24 9.45
N VAL A 220 3.71 -15.96 8.46
CA VAL A 220 2.53 -16.82 8.60
C VAL A 220 2.83 -18.06 9.44
N ALA A 221 4.03 -18.64 9.29
CA ALA A 221 4.44 -19.87 9.95
C ALA A 221 4.30 -19.85 11.50
N PRO A 222 4.74 -18.81 12.25
CA PRO A 222 4.56 -18.78 13.70
C PRO A 222 3.11 -18.79 14.13
N VAL A 223 2.20 -18.23 13.34
CA VAL A 223 0.77 -18.17 13.63
C VAL A 223 0.12 -19.53 13.51
N SER A 224 0.58 -20.35 12.56
CA SER A 224 0.05 -21.69 12.32
C SER A 224 0.22 -22.63 13.50
N TYR A 225 1.25 -22.43 14.33
CA TYR A 225 1.56 -23.27 15.49
C TYR A 225 0.84 -22.86 16.78
N THR A 226 0.32 -21.63 16.84
CA THR A 226 -0.15 -21.09 18.11
C THR A 226 -1.67 -20.93 18.21
N HIS A 227 -2.36 -20.49 17.15
CA HIS A 227 -3.78 -20.13 17.26
C HIS A 227 -4.63 -20.51 16.04
N LEU A 228 -4.03 -20.81 14.90
CA LEU A 228 -4.73 -21.18 13.67
C LEU A 228 -4.17 -22.52 13.17
N ARG A 229 -5.04 -23.38 12.64
CA ARG A 229 -4.58 -24.62 12.02
C ARG A 229 -3.89 -24.33 10.70
N ALA A 230 -2.61 -24.69 10.60
CA ALA A 230 -1.94 -24.83 9.33
C ALA A 230 -2.25 -26.20 8.74
N HIS A 231 -2.44 -26.26 7.45
CA HIS A 231 -2.36 -27.50 6.70
C HIS A 231 -1.07 -27.48 5.89
N GLU A 232 -0.26 -28.53 6.08
CA GLU A 232 0.87 -28.84 5.22
C GLU A 232 0.43 -29.21 3.82
#